data_d25d0af0478702cad2860c08da220671
#
_entry.id   d25d0af0478702cad2860c08da220671
#
_cell.length_a   1.000
_cell.length_b   1.000
_cell.length_c   1.000
_cell.angle_alpha   90.00
_cell.angle_beta   90.00
_cell.angle_gamma   90.00
#
_symmetry.space_group_name_H-M   'P 1'
#
loop_
_entity.id
_entity.type
_entity.pdbx_description
1 polymer ?
#
loop_
_entity_poly.entity_id
_entity_poly.type
_entity_poly.pdbx_seq_one_letter_code
_entity_poly.pdbx_strand_id
1 'polypeptide(L)'
;MAIQLLGNDLVVNEDSCNLSCEYCLTGQSNLKQSHHQQLIFQPPKVDRYGDDSPLAQRIDAVSDRMRETFDVPLLKVTGGEIFLVKGMIDFLEREAPKYSVLVVQTNGVLVTEEHLERFRSWGNVVLQVSLDSHLHHGNSYRVPQPSLHAKVVQRIERILRSGLPVEIYAVLNDRSVVEMEDYAAWLLRFADVVSYFPFPVRGPHAEQYKIRPDQIPLVDAFVDRYDDFAPILPPRAYFARLLRFYHEGKRTFRCHVPRLVISTFSDGVVTPCPNIWFSDMGNVLDDDYEASLEKVGKTGLYQALLDPKPRLAACHGCFTPWDTLSMYFEDEITLDELCAAPTYAPEPIRKLVARLKEDWKLEEARAASRDTLAV
;
A
#
# COMPACT_ATOMS: atom_id res chain seq x y z
N MET A 1 19.96 2.84 -20.00
CA MET A 1 18.50 2.68 -20.07
C MET A 1 17.93 3.27 -18.79
N ALA A 2 16.88 4.07 -18.89
CA ALA A 2 16.16 4.53 -17.70
C ALA A 2 15.67 3.30 -16.91
N ILE A 3 15.75 3.36 -15.58
CA ILE A 3 15.18 2.32 -14.72
C ILE A 3 13.66 2.41 -14.92
N GLN A 4 13.02 1.30 -15.28
CA GLN A 4 11.58 1.25 -15.40
C GLN A 4 11.00 0.73 -14.10
N LEU A 5 10.10 1.50 -13.50
CA LEU A 5 9.34 1.14 -12.32
C LEU A 5 7.90 0.77 -12.70
N LEU A 6 7.27 -0.03 -11.87
CA LEU A 6 5.85 -0.35 -11.98
C LEU A 6 4.99 0.82 -11.49
N GLY A 7 5.37 1.45 -10.38
CA GLY A 7 4.53 2.47 -9.78
C GLY A 7 5.24 3.45 -8.86
N ASN A 8 4.55 4.57 -8.67
CA ASN A 8 4.85 5.58 -7.67
C ASN A 8 3.76 5.56 -6.57
N ASP A 9 4.17 5.46 -5.31
CA ASP A 9 3.32 5.60 -4.12
C ASP A 9 3.48 7.03 -3.59
N LEU A 10 2.59 7.95 -4.02
CA LEU A 10 2.61 9.36 -3.63
C LEU A 10 1.92 9.54 -2.28
N VAL A 11 2.69 9.94 -1.28
CA VAL A 11 2.23 10.22 0.09
C VAL A 11 1.91 11.69 0.21
N VAL A 12 0.63 12.02 0.34
CA VAL A 12 0.14 13.38 0.49
C VAL A 12 -0.38 13.59 1.91
N ASN A 13 0.09 14.67 2.55
CA ASN A 13 -0.47 15.12 3.82
C ASN A 13 -0.46 14.03 4.91
N GLU A 14 0.69 13.37 5.07
CA GLU A 14 0.90 12.26 6.00
C GLU A 14 0.61 12.60 7.46
N ASP A 15 0.56 13.90 7.79
CA ASP A 15 0.34 14.43 9.14
C ASP A 15 -1.10 14.57 9.54
N SER A 16 -2.02 14.49 8.59
CA SER A 16 -3.41 14.86 8.79
C SER A 16 -4.33 13.71 8.46
N CYS A 17 -5.05 13.25 9.49
CA CYS A 17 -6.07 12.23 9.36
C CYS A 17 -7.27 12.55 10.26
N ASN A 18 -8.46 12.18 9.85
CA ASN A 18 -9.69 12.28 10.65
C ASN A 18 -9.91 11.05 11.56
N LEU A 19 -9.01 10.08 11.51
CA LEU A 19 -8.93 8.95 12.44
C LEU A 19 -7.58 8.97 13.16
N SER A 20 -7.51 8.34 14.34
CA SER A 20 -6.32 8.24 15.18
C SER A 20 -5.98 6.79 15.49
N CYS A 21 -5.76 5.99 14.44
CA CYS A 21 -5.42 4.58 14.61
C CYS A 21 -4.20 4.41 15.51
N GLU A 22 -4.32 3.62 16.56
CA GLU A 22 -3.25 3.47 17.58
C GLU A 22 -1.96 2.86 17.02
N TYR A 23 -2.05 2.04 15.98
CA TYR A 23 -0.92 1.42 15.28
C TYR A 23 -0.51 2.17 14.00
N CYS A 24 -1.00 3.39 13.77
CA CYS A 24 -0.76 4.11 12.51
C CYS A 24 0.74 4.34 12.27
N LEU A 25 1.22 3.93 11.10
CA LEU A 25 2.62 4.04 10.74
C LEU A 25 3.08 5.51 10.65
N THR A 26 2.23 6.40 10.11
CA THR A 26 2.50 7.84 10.03
C THR A 26 2.57 8.49 11.40
N GLY A 27 1.63 8.19 12.28
CA GLY A 27 1.58 8.73 13.64
C GLY A 27 2.70 8.19 14.55
N GLN A 28 3.25 7.04 14.20
CA GLN A 28 4.32 6.38 14.96
C GLN A 28 5.72 6.62 14.36
N SER A 29 5.81 7.13 13.14
CA SER A 29 7.09 7.56 12.59
C SER A 29 7.61 8.71 13.44
N ASN A 30 8.91 8.71 13.77
CA ASN A 30 9.56 9.74 14.57
C ASN A 30 9.36 11.18 14.06
N LEU A 31 8.77 11.30 12.88
CA LEU A 31 8.53 12.58 12.27
C LEU A 31 7.41 13.36 12.96
N LYS A 32 6.38 12.73 13.59
CA LYS A 32 5.20 13.49 14.04
C LYS A 32 4.34 12.87 15.17
N GLN A 33 4.94 12.15 16.10
CA GLN A 33 4.23 11.56 17.26
C GLN A 33 3.40 12.55 18.10
N SER A 34 3.79 13.83 18.13
CA SER A 34 3.10 14.86 18.91
C SER A 34 1.77 15.33 18.29
N HIS A 35 1.55 15.10 16.99
CA HIS A 35 0.39 15.62 16.28
C HIS A 35 -0.79 14.63 16.26
N HIS A 36 -0.52 13.35 16.28
CA HIS A 36 -1.55 12.32 16.10
C HIS A 36 -2.58 12.27 17.24
N GLN A 37 -2.15 12.49 18.48
CA GLN A 37 -3.07 12.57 19.62
C GLN A 37 -3.93 13.84 19.63
N GLN A 38 -3.49 14.91 18.97
CA GLN A 38 -4.22 16.17 18.86
C GLN A 38 -5.28 16.16 17.74
N LEU A 39 -5.12 15.30 16.75
CA LEU A 39 -5.97 15.25 15.56
C LEU A 39 -7.45 14.92 15.83
N ILE A 40 -7.75 14.21 16.91
CA ILE A 40 -9.14 13.86 17.29
C ILE A 40 -9.92 15.12 17.68
N PHE A 41 -9.28 16.12 18.26
CA PHE A 41 -9.92 17.28 18.85
C PHE A 41 -9.71 18.59 18.07
N GLN A 42 -8.65 18.68 17.30
CA GLN A 42 -8.34 19.83 16.45
C GLN A 42 -7.69 19.32 15.16
N PRO A 43 -8.46 19.10 14.08
CA PRO A 43 -7.84 18.78 12.79
C PRO A 43 -6.84 19.88 12.45
N PRO A 44 -5.59 19.57 12.09
CA PRO A 44 -4.61 20.55 11.70
C PRO A 44 -5.14 21.34 10.50
N LYS A 45 -4.60 22.53 10.28
CA LYS A 45 -4.85 23.23 9.03
C LYS A 45 -4.30 22.37 7.89
N VAL A 46 -5.22 21.78 7.16
CA VAL A 46 -4.89 20.97 6.00
C VAL A 46 -4.72 21.92 4.82
N ASP A 47 -3.63 21.77 4.10
CA ASP A 47 -3.42 22.50 2.85
C ASP A 47 -4.59 22.22 1.88
N ARG A 48 -4.83 23.15 0.99
CA ARG A 48 -5.83 23.00 -0.07
C ARG A 48 -5.09 22.73 -1.37
N TYR A 49 -5.60 21.82 -2.18
CA TYR A 49 -5.26 21.73 -3.59
C TYR A 49 -6.11 22.73 -4.40
N GLY A 50 -5.45 23.53 -5.24
CA GLY A 50 -6.08 24.53 -6.12
C GLY A 50 -4.97 25.23 -6.91
N ASP A 51 -5.33 25.86 -8.03
CA ASP A 51 -4.41 26.30 -9.09
C ASP A 51 -3.15 27.05 -8.61
N ASP A 52 -3.25 27.83 -7.54
CA ASP A 52 -2.13 28.62 -7.00
C ASP A 52 -1.68 28.15 -5.61
N SER A 53 -2.13 26.98 -5.15
CA SER A 53 -1.76 26.52 -3.81
C SER A 53 -0.33 25.98 -3.78
N PRO A 54 0.45 26.23 -2.69
CA PRO A 54 1.77 25.62 -2.55
C PRO A 54 1.76 24.09 -2.58
N LEU A 55 0.68 23.47 -2.10
CA LEU A 55 0.52 22.02 -2.17
C LEU A 55 0.37 21.55 -3.62
N ALA A 56 -0.50 22.23 -4.43
CA ALA A 56 -0.68 21.87 -5.82
C ALA A 56 0.64 21.93 -6.58
N GLN A 57 1.35 23.08 -6.47
CA GLN A 57 2.64 23.25 -7.13
C GLN A 57 3.62 22.10 -6.81
N ARG A 58 3.68 21.67 -5.53
CA ARG A 58 4.56 20.58 -5.12
C ARG A 58 4.12 19.22 -5.67
N ILE A 59 2.88 18.80 -5.38
CA ILE A 59 2.45 17.44 -5.76
C ILE A 59 2.30 17.26 -7.26
N ASP A 60 2.00 18.33 -7.99
CA ASP A 60 1.98 18.35 -9.44
C ASP A 60 3.40 18.15 -10.00
N ALA A 61 4.37 18.90 -9.50
CA ALA A 61 5.77 18.76 -9.90
C ALA A 61 6.32 17.36 -9.54
N VAL A 62 5.98 16.84 -8.35
CA VAL A 62 6.40 15.48 -7.95
C VAL A 62 5.82 14.44 -8.91
N SER A 63 4.52 14.48 -9.20
CA SER A 63 3.88 13.52 -10.09
C SER A 63 4.44 13.60 -11.51
N ASP A 64 4.55 14.80 -12.06
CA ASP A 64 5.03 15.02 -13.43
C ASP A 64 6.49 14.58 -13.60
N ARG A 65 7.40 14.99 -12.70
CA ARG A 65 8.83 14.62 -12.75
C ARG A 65 9.05 13.11 -12.61
N MET A 66 8.29 12.47 -11.72
CA MET A 66 8.36 11.01 -11.54
C MET A 66 7.89 10.26 -12.79
N ARG A 67 6.81 10.74 -13.40
CA ARG A 67 6.28 10.13 -14.63
C ARG A 67 7.21 10.35 -15.83
N GLU A 68 7.76 11.55 -15.99
CA GLU A 68 8.70 11.87 -17.07
C GLU A 68 9.99 11.04 -16.99
N THR A 69 10.48 10.79 -15.76
CA THR A 69 11.73 10.05 -15.55
C THR A 69 11.56 8.54 -15.69
N PHE A 70 10.47 7.96 -15.17
CA PHE A 70 10.34 6.51 -15.03
C PHE A 70 9.20 5.89 -15.87
N ASP A 71 8.35 6.69 -16.51
CA ASP A 71 7.17 6.23 -17.27
C ASP A 71 6.32 5.21 -16.50
N VAL A 72 6.06 5.51 -15.22
CA VAL A 72 5.31 4.62 -14.32
C VAL A 72 3.83 4.56 -14.71
N PRO A 73 3.25 3.38 -14.99
CA PRO A 73 1.85 3.26 -15.38
C PRO A 73 0.88 3.19 -14.18
N LEU A 74 1.40 3.08 -12.94
CA LEU A 74 0.63 3.01 -11.71
C LEU A 74 0.96 4.20 -10.83
N LEU A 75 -0.08 4.98 -10.47
CA LEU A 75 -0.01 5.96 -9.40
C LEU A 75 -0.87 5.49 -8.23
N LYS A 76 -0.28 5.38 -7.06
CA LYS A 76 -1.01 5.24 -5.82
C LYS A 76 -0.93 6.54 -5.04
N VAL A 77 -2.07 7.06 -4.61
CA VAL A 77 -2.16 8.25 -3.77
C VAL A 77 -2.62 7.84 -2.38
N THR A 78 -1.79 8.13 -1.40
CA THR A 78 -1.99 7.79 0.01
C THR A 78 -1.56 8.95 0.92
N GLY A 79 -1.59 8.77 2.22
CA GLY A 79 -1.14 9.78 3.18
C GLY A 79 -1.69 9.54 4.57
N GLY A 80 -2.12 10.60 5.24
CA GLY A 80 -3.01 10.50 6.39
C GLY A 80 -4.42 10.14 5.91
N GLU A 81 -5.28 11.13 5.70
CA GLU A 81 -6.52 10.95 4.93
C GLU A 81 -6.54 12.01 3.81
N ILE A 82 -6.42 11.54 2.59
CA ILE A 82 -6.26 12.42 1.42
C ILE A 82 -7.48 13.33 1.19
N PHE A 83 -8.69 12.88 1.50
CA PHE A 83 -9.92 13.67 1.34
C PHE A 83 -10.13 14.72 2.43
N LEU A 84 -9.22 14.88 3.40
CA LEU A 84 -9.15 16.08 4.22
C LEU A 84 -8.62 17.28 3.42
N VAL A 85 -7.80 17.04 2.41
CA VAL A 85 -7.28 18.06 1.51
C VAL A 85 -8.42 18.49 0.59
N LYS A 86 -8.92 19.73 0.76
CA LYS A 86 -9.93 20.28 -0.14
C LYS A 86 -9.37 20.37 -1.56
N GLY A 87 -10.15 19.92 -2.55
CA GLY A 87 -9.73 19.90 -3.95
C GLY A 87 -8.87 18.68 -4.33
N MET A 88 -8.61 17.74 -3.43
CA MET A 88 -7.86 16.51 -3.77
C MET A 88 -8.48 15.74 -4.94
N ILE A 89 -9.80 15.77 -5.04
CA ILE A 89 -10.50 15.12 -6.15
C ILE A 89 -10.11 15.73 -7.52
N ASP A 90 -9.78 17.01 -7.57
CA ASP A 90 -9.37 17.69 -8.82
C ASP A 90 -7.94 17.31 -9.20
N PHE A 91 -7.05 17.09 -8.20
CA PHE A 91 -5.75 16.47 -8.43
C PHE A 91 -5.90 15.06 -9.02
N LEU A 92 -6.72 14.22 -8.40
CA LEU A 92 -6.95 12.85 -8.87
C LEU A 92 -7.54 12.81 -10.30
N GLU A 93 -8.46 13.74 -10.62
CA GLU A 93 -9.01 13.87 -11.98
C GLU A 93 -7.97 14.25 -13.02
N ARG A 94 -7.07 15.15 -12.65
CA ARG A 94 -5.95 15.54 -13.53
C ARG A 94 -4.97 14.40 -13.75
N GLU A 95 -4.75 13.58 -12.72
CA GLU A 95 -3.80 12.47 -12.80
C GLU A 95 -4.40 11.22 -13.47
N ALA A 96 -5.70 10.94 -13.30
CA ALA A 96 -6.33 9.74 -13.80
C ALA A 96 -6.00 9.40 -15.28
N PRO A 97 -6.08 10.35 -16.25
CA PRO A 97 -5.80 10.04 -17.65
C PRO A 97 -4.32 9.77 -17.95
N LYS A 98 -3.41 10.07 -17.02
CA LYS A 98 -1.97 9.90 -17.23
C LYS A 98 -1.47 8.49 -16.88
N TYR A 99 -2.27 7.70 -16.15
CA TYR A 99 -1.88 6.40 -15.64
C TYR A 99 -2.82 5.29 -16.11
N SER A 100 -2.30 4.08 -16.22
CA SER A 100 -3.11 2.89 -16.53
C SER A 100 -3.99 2.48 -15.35
N VAL A 101 -3.54 2.75 -14.13
CA VAL A 101 -4.31 2.56 -12.91
C VAL A 101 -3.99 3.65 -11.90
N LEU A 102 -5.04 4.22 -11.32
CA LEU A 102 -4.97 5.16 -10.22
C LEU A 102 -5.50 4.47 -8.95
N VAL A 103 -4.62 4.21 -8.00
CA VAL A 103 -4.98 3.61 -6.72
C VAL A 103 -5.18 4.73 -5.69
N VAL A 104 -6.37 4.79 -5.11
CA VAL A 104 -6.75 5.81 -4.13
C VAL A 104 -6.90 5.14 -2.75
N GLN A 105 -5.94 5.38 -1.87
CA GLN A 105 -6.00 4.83 -0.51
C GLN A 105 -6.67 5.79 0.45
N THR A 106 -7.71 5.31 1.16
CA THR A 106 -8.53 6.11 2.08
C THR A 106 -9.07 5.26 3.22
N ASN A 107 -9.43 5.91 4.34
CA ASN A 107 -10.23 5.27 5.38
C ASN A 107 -11.73 5.25 5.06
N GLY A 108 -12.16 5.81 3.93
CA GLY A 108 -13.52 5.79 3.40
C GLY A 108 -14.49 6.77 4.07
N VAL A 109 -14.13 7.41 5.18
CA VAL A 109 -15.06 8.25 5.96
C VAL A 109 -15.50 9.49 5.20
N LEU A 110 -14.62 10.08 4.41
CA LEU A 110 -14.88 11.33 3.69
C LEU A 110 -15.24 11.12 2.20
N VAL A 111 -15.28 9.89 1.73
CA VAL A 111 -15.70 9.57 0.36
C VAL A 111 -17.19 9.87 0.20
N THR A 112 -17.53 10.74 -0.76
CA THR A 112 -18.90 11.16 -1.09
C THR A 112 -19.43 10.42 -2.32
N GLU A 113 -20.72 10.51 -2.61
CA GLU A 113 -21.29 9.96 -3.85
C GLU A 113 -20.72 10.65 -5.09
N GLU A 114 -20.50 11.96 -5.03
CA GLU A 114 -19.84 12.71 -6.10
C GLU A 114 -18.44 12.15 -6.41
N HIS A 115 -17.64 11.82 -5.37
CA HIS A 115 -16.35 11.18 -5.57
C HIS A 115 -16.50 9.82 -6.31
N LEU A 116 -17.46 9.00 -5.89
CA LEU A 116 -17.70 7.69 -6.51
C LEU A 116 -18.16 7.81 -7.97
N GLU A 117 -18.99 8.80 -8.28
CA GLU A 117 -19.43 9.09 -9.67
C GLU A 117 -18.25 9.52 -10.55
N ARG A 118 -17.39 10.41 -10.07
CA ARG A 118 -16.17 10.84 -10.78
C ARG A 118 -15.23 9.64 -11.00
N PHE A 119 -14.97 8.83 -9.99
CA PHE A 119 -14.13 7.63 -10.13
C PHE A 119 -14.67 6.64 -11.16
N ARG A 120 -15.99 6.40 -11.19
CA ARG A 120 -16.60 5.57 -12.22
C ARG A 120 -16.40 6.14 -13.62
N SER A 121 -16.50 7.44 -13.77
CA SER A 121 -16.33 8.11 -15.08
C SER A 121 -14.91 8.02 -15.64
N TRP A 122 -13.89 7.96 -14.77
CA TRP A 122 -12.49 7.80 -15.21
C TRP A 122 -12.15 6.37 -15.62
N GLY A 123 -12.78 5.38 -15.00
CA GLY A 123 -12.72 3.97 -15.43
C GLY A 123 -11.43 3.22 -15.09
N ASN A 124 -10.45 3.86 -14.44
CA ASN A 124 -9.16 3.26 -14.08
C ASN A 124 -8.81 3.38 -12.59
N VAL A 125 -9.81 3.66 -11.75
CA VAL A 125 -9.61 3.84 -10.31
C VAL A 125 -9.81 2.53 -9.57
N VAL A 126 -8.89 2.22 -8.65
CA VAL A 126 -9.01 1.18 -7.63
C VAL A 126 -9.01 1.84 -6.27
N LEU A 127 -10.03 1.58 -5.46
CA LEU A 127 -10.10 2.10 -4.10
C LEU A 127 -9.44 1.13 -3.12
N GLN A 128 -8.39 1.57 -2.43
CA GLN A 128 -7.82 0.84 -1.29
C GLN A 128 -8.42 1.37 0.01
N VAL A 129 -9.34 0.62 0.59
CA VAL A 129 -10.09 1.05 1.76
C VAL A 129 -9.58 0.35 3.01
N SER A 130 -9.30 1.14 4.03
CA SER A 130 -8.75 0.64 5.29
C SER A 130 -9.86 0.32 6.29
N LEU A 131 -10.10 -0.97 6.56
CA LEU A 131 -11.04 -1.45 7.58
C LEU A 131 -10.55 -2.79 8.12
N ASP A 132 -10.33 -2.91 9.43
CA ASP A 132 -9.78 -4.13 10.02
C ASP A 132 -10.86 -5.17 10.33
N SER A 133 -12.07 -4.71 10.65
CA SER A 133 -13.27 -5.53 10.84
C SER A 133 -14.54 -4.69 10.69
N HIS A 134 -15.63 -5.31 10.24
CA HIS A 134 -16.95 -4.70 10.26
C HIS A 134 -17.57 -4.70 11.66
N LEU A 135 -17.03 -5.46 12.60
CA LEU A 135 -17.40 -5.46 14.02
C LEU A 135 -16.52 -4.46 14.79
N HIS A 136 -17.11 -3.83 15.79
CA HIS A 136 -16.42 -2.76 16.53
C HIS A 136 -15.16 -3.23 17.24
N HIS A 137 -15.19 -4.42 17.85
CA HIS A 137 -14.06 -4.91 18.66
C HIS A 137 -12.79 -5.03 17.79
N GLY A 138 -12.85 -5.71 16.66
CA GLY A 138 -11.71 -5.89 15.77
C GLY A 138 -11.21 -4.61 15.11
N ASN A 139 -12.06 -3.57 14.97
CA ASN A 139 -11.69 -2.28 14.39
C ASN A 139 -11.45 -1.18 15.46
N SER A 140 -11.47 -1.51 16.75
CA SER A 140 -11.48 -0.53 17.84
C SER A 140 -10.16 0.25 18.01
N TYR A 141 -9.03 -0.31 17.58
CA TYR A 141 -7.76 0.43 17.51
C TYR A 141 -7.75 1.50 16.43
N ARG A 142 -8.59 1.37 15.42
CA ARG A 142 -8.78 2.38 14.37
C ARG A 142 -9.86 3.38 14.73
N VAL A 143 -10.98 2.89 15.27
CA VAL A 143 -12.17 3.69 15.64
C VAL A 143 -12.67 3.27 17.01
N PRO A 144 -12.17 3.90 18.09
CA PRO A 144 -12.48 3.47 19.46
C PRO A 144 -13.95 3.63 19.85
N GLN A 145 -14.68 4.53 19.21
CA GLN A 145 -16.07 4.85 19.56
C GLN A 145 -17.06 4.00 18.76
N PRO A 146 -17.92 3.16 19.40
CA PRO A 146 -18.86 2.28 18.68
C PRO A 146 -19.81 3.01 17.73
N SER A 147 -20.34 4.18 18.14
CA SER A 147 -21.25 4.97 17.31
C SER A 147 -20.59 5.57 16.08
N LEU A 148 -19.31 5.94 16.17
CA LEU A 148 -18.52 6.38 15.03
C LEU A 148 -18.17 5.19 14.13
N HIS A 149 -17.80 4.06 14.72
CA HIS A 149 -17.51 2.83 13.97
C HIS A 149 -18.70 2.40 13.09
N ALA A 150 -19.91 2.40 13.63
CA ALA A 150 -21.11 2.06 12.85
C ALA A 150 -21.29 2.98 11.62
N LYS A 151 -20.99 4.28 11.77
CA LYS A 151 -21.02 5.22 10.63
C LYS A 151 -19.92 4.95 9.61
N VAL A 152 -18.71 4.57 10.07
CA VAL A 152 -17.59 4.20 9.19
C VAL A 152 -17.96 2.97 8.36
N VAL A 153 -18.46 1.91 9.01
CA VAL A 153 -18.90 0.69 8.31
C VAL A 153 -19.99 0.99 7.30
N GLN A 154 -21.00 1.79 7.66
CA GLN A 154 -22.08 2.18 6.75
C GLN A 154 -21.52 2.93 5.50
N ARG A 155 -20.52 3.81 5.68
CA ARG A 155 -19.90 4.54 4.57
C ARG A 155 -19.08 3.61 3.67
N ILE A 156 -18.32 2.69 4.25
CA ILE A 156 -17.56 1.69 3.50
C ILE A 156 -18.50 0.75 2.75
N GLU A 157 -19.60 0.32 3.37
CA GLU A 157 -20.60 -0.50 2.68
C GLU A 157 -21.22 0.22 1.46
N ARG A 158 -21.39 1.53 1.51
CA ARG A 158 -21.79 2.33 0.34
C ARG A 158 -20.71 2.31 -0.76
N ILE A 159 -19.43 2.42 -0.39
CA ILE A 159 -18.33 2.29 -1.36
C ILE A 159 -18.35 0.91 -2.01
N LEU A 160 -18.50 -0.16 -1.24
CA LEU A 160 -18.60 -1.54 -1.75
C LEU A 160 -19.79 -1.74 -2.70
N ARG A 161 -20.89 -1.00 -2.50
CA ARG A 161 -22.07 -1.03 -3.40
C ARG A 161 -21.95 -0.11 -4.63
N SER A 162 -20.86 0.64 -4.76
CA SER A 162 -20.69 1.60 -5.87
C SER A 162 -20.37 0.95 -7.22
N GLY A 163 -19.99 -0.32 -7.23
CA GLY A 163 -19.54 -1.03 -8.44
C GLY A 163 -18.08 -0.75 -8.82
N LEU A 164 -17.36 0.07 -8.04
CA LEU A 164 -15.92 0.31 -8.25
C LEU A 164 -15.11 -0.86 -7.70
N PRO A 165 -13.95 -1.20 -8.29
CA PRO A 165 -13.01 -2.15 -7.70
C PRO A 165 -12.51 -1.65 -6.35
N VAL A 166 -12.60 -2.49 -5.31
CA VAL A 166 -12.17 -2.16 -3.94
C VAL A 166 -11.22 -3.21 -3.41
N GLU A 167 -10.07 -2.78 -2.94
CA GLU A 167 -9.15 -3.60 -2.16
C GLU A 167 -9.27 -3.21 -0.69
N ILE A 168 -9.78 -4.11 0.14
CA ILE A 168 -9.84 -3.93 1.59
C ILE A 168 -8.47 -4.27 2.18
N TYR A 169 -7.84 -3.25 2.76
CA TYR A 169 -6.60 -3.39 3.51
C TYR A 169 -6.91 -3.49 4.99
N ALA A 170 -6.81 -4.70 5.53
CA ALA A 170 -7.13 -4.99 6.93
C ALA A 170 -5.87 -5.34 7.72
N VAL A 171 -5.60 -4.57 8.75
CA VAL A 171 -4.51 -4.85 9.67
C VAL A 171 -4.93 -5.95 10.65
N LEU A 172 -4.21 -7.09 10.60
CA LEU A 172 -4.39 -8.16 11.57
C LEU A 172 -3.68 -7.79 12.88
N ASN A 173 -4.48 -7.52 13.88
CA ASN A 173 -4.07 -7.25 15.25
C ASN A 173 -4.71 -8.27 16.20
N ASP A 174 -4.39 -8.23 17.48
CA ASP A 174 -4.88 -9.17 18.49
C ASP A 174 -6.41 -9.14 18.68
N ARG A 175 -7.10 -8.08 18.19
CA ARG A 175 -8.57 -7.96 18.22
C ARG A 175 -9.20 -8.37 16.90
N SER A 176 -8.64 -7.95 15.76
CA SER A 176 -9.23 -8.24 14.45
C SER A 176 -9.06 -9.69 14.02
N VAL A 177 -8.00 -10.38 14.48
CA VAL A 177 -7.77 -11.78 14.13
C VAL A 177 -8.89 -12.72 14.59
N VAL A 178 -9.53 -12.42 15.72
CA VAL A 178 -10.65 -13.26 16.24
C VAL A 178 -11.94 -13.09 15.46
N GLU A 179 -12.04 -12.05 14.64
CA GLU A 179 -13.18 -11.72 13.78
C GLU A 179 -12.90 -11.95 12.30
N MET A 180 -11.73 -12.48 11.94
CA MET A 180 -11.25 -12.58 10.56
C MET A 180 -12.21 -13.36 9.67
N GLU A 181 -12.77 -14.45 10.16
CA GLU A 181 -13.72 -15.29 9.45
C GLU A 181 -15.08 -14.60 9.26
N ASP A 182 -15.63 -14.01 10.32
CA ASP A 182 -16.90 -13.23 10.26
C ASP A 182 -16.74 -12.05 9.31
N TYR A 183 -15.55 -11.42 9.30
CA TYR A 183 -15.28 -10.31 8.43
C TYR A 183 -15.20 -10.73 6.96
N ALA A 184 -14.53 -11.84 6.65
CA ALA A 184 -14.48 -12.40 5.30
C ALA A 184 -15.90 -12.79 4.82
N ALA A 185 -16.73 -13.40 5.68
CA ALA A 185 -18.11 -13.72 5.36
C ALA A 185 -18.97 -12.46 5.09
N TRP A 186 -18.72 -11.37 5.82
CA TRP A 186 -19.37 -10.10 5.56
C TRP A 186 -18.94 -9.50 4.20
N LEU A 187 -17.64 -9.54 3.86
CA LEU A 187 -17.10 -9.04 2.60
C LEU A 187 -17.55 -9.88 1.39
N LEU A 188 -17.75 -11.18 1.57
CA LEU A 188 -18.18 -12.09 0.50
C LEU A 188 -19.51 -11.65 -0.15
N ARG A 189 -20.34 -10.89 0.56
CA ARG A 189 -21.57 -10.27 -0.01
C ARG A 189 -21.29 -9.26 -1.12
N PHE A 190 -20.03 -8.87 -1.31
CA PHE A 190 -19.55 -7.89 -2.29
C PHE A 190 -18.45 -8.48 -3.20
N ALA A 191 -18.46 -9.80 -3.39
CA ALA A 191 -17.40 -10.52 -4.08
C ALA A 191 -17.14 -10.04 -5.53
N ASP A 192 -18.14 -9.44 -6.18
CA ASP A 192 -18.00 -8.92 -7.54
C ASP A 192 -17.04 -7.71 -7.64
N VAL A 193 -16.76 -7.03 -6.53
CA VAL A 193 -15.98 -5.78 -6.52
C VAL A 193 -14.86 -5.76 -5.50
N VAL A 194 -14.86 -6.67 -4.49
CA VAL A 194 -13.95 -6.60 -3.36
C VAL A 194 -12.85 -7.64 -3.44
N SER A 195 -11.63 -7.22 -3.10
CA SER A 195 -10.52 -8.10 -2.73
C SER A 195 -10.12 -7.81 -1.29
N TYR A 196 -9.91 -8.83 -0.48
CA TYR A 196 -9.60 -8.74 0.96
C TYR A 196 -8.15 -9.12 1.22
N PHE A 197 -7.36 -8.16 1.69
CA PHE A 197 -5.94 -8.32 2.00
C PHE A 197 -5.69 -8.16 3.51
N PRO A 198 -5.72 -9.24 4.30
CA PRO A 198 -5.28 -9.20 5.70
C PRO A 198 -3.76 -9.22 5.78
N PHE A 199 -3.17 -8.34 6.59
CA PHE A 199 -1.72 -8.28 6.79
C PHE A 199 -1.34 -7.85 8.21
N PRO A 200 -0.13 -8.23 8.72
CA PRO A 200 0.27 -7.97 10.09
C PRO A 200 0.39 -6.49 10.44
N VAL A 201 0.15 -6.15 11.69
CA VAL A 201 0.57 -4.86 12.25
C VAL A 201 2.08 -4.69 12.06
N ARG A 202 2.50 -3.49 11.69
CA ARG A 202 3.90 -3.15 11.44
C ARG A 202 4.23 -1.77 11.99
N GLY A 203 5.52 -1.46 12.09
CA GLY A 203 6.03 -0.20 12.61
C GLY A 203 6.68 -0.34 13.98
N PRO A 204 7.32 0.73 14.47
CA PRO A 204 8.14 0.68 15.65
C PRO A 204 7.39 0.37 16.95
N HIS A 205 6.08 0.62 17.01
CA HIS A 205 5.23 0.36 18.18
C HIS A 205 4.23 -0.78 17.95
N ALA A 206 4.48 -1.63 16.94
CA ALA A 206 3.57 -2.69 16.56
C ALA A 206 3.40 -3.77 17.63
N GLU A 207 4.39 -4.00 18.51
CA GLU A 207 4.43 -5.12 19.45
C GLU A 207 3.17 -5.26 20.29
N GLN A 208 2.64 -4.17 20.82
CA GLN A 208 1.46 -4.19 21.70
C GLN A 208 0.13 -4.49 20.98
N TYR A 209 0.14 -4.49 19.63
CA TYR A 209 -1.04 -4.73 18.82
C TYR A 209 -0.94 -6.02 18.00
N LYS A 210 0.23 -6.66 17.98
CA LYS A 210 0.43 -7.90 17.22
C LYS A 210 -0.49 -9.01 17.71
N ILE A 211 -0.85 -9.90 16.83
CA ILE A 211 -1.48 -11.16 17.24
C ILE A 211 -0.54 -11.91 18.19
N ARG A 212 -1.12 -12.49 19.23
CA ARG A 212 -0.37 -13.27 20.22
C ARG A 212 -0.09 -14.68 19.70
N PRO A 213 0.93 -15.38 20.23
CA PRO A 213 1.24 -16.73 19.80
C PRO A 213 0.06 -17.72 19.93
N ASP A 214 -0.78 -17.54 20.96
CA ASP A 214 -2.00 -18.35 21.16
C ASP A 214 -3.12 -18.05 20.15
N GLN A 215 -3.01 -16.98 19.38
CA GLN A 215 -3.96 -16.59 18.33
C GLN A 215 -3.51 -17.00 16.91
N ILE A 216 -2.26 -17.42 16.71
CA ILE A 216 -1.79 -17.88 15.39
C ILE A 216 -2.67 -19.04 14.86
N PRO A 217 -3.12 -20.01 15.68
CA PRO A 217 -4.05 -21.06 15.22
C PRO A 217 -5.36 -20.55 14.62
N LEU A 218 -5.79 -19.31 14.93
CA LEU A 218 -6.97 -18.71 14.29
C LEU A 218 -6.70 -18.37 12.82
N VAL A 219 -5.47 -17.96 12.50
CA VAL A 219 -5.04 -17.71 11.11
C VAL A 219 -4.90 -19.03 10.37
N ASP A 220 -4.33 -20.08 11.02
CA ASP A 220 -4.26 -21.42 10.44
C ASP A 220 -5.67 -21.95 10.10
N ALA A 221 -6.62 -21.86 11.04
CA ALA A 221 -8.01 -22.29 10.85
C ALA A 221 -8.72 -21.52 9.72
N PHE A 222 -8.47 -20.23 9.60
CA PHE A 222 -9.00 -19.43 8.49
C PHE A 222 -8.44 -19.90 7.13
N VAL A 223 -7.15 -20.21 7.08
CA VAL A 223 -6.48 -20.68 5.85
C VAL A 223 -6.95 -22.08 5.46
N ASP A 224 -7.28 -22.94 6.42
CA ASP A 224 -7.90 -24.24 6.16
C ASP A 224 -9.27 -24.11 5.46
N ARG A 225 -9.95 -23.00 5.70
CA ARG A 225 -11.22 -22.64 5.06
C ARG A 225 -11.09 -21.69 3.87
N TYR A 226 -9.90 -21.56 3.29
CA TYR A 226 -9.62 -20.65 2.18
C TYR A 226 -10.66 -20.74 1.06
N ASP A 227 -11.08 -21.94 0.67
CA ASP A 227 -11.99 -22.15 -0.46
C ASP A 227 -13.40 -21.57 -0.22
N ASP A 228 -13.83 -21.43 1.03
CA ASP A 228 -15.09 -20.79 1.39
C ASP A 228 -15.09 -19.28 1.04
N PHE A 229 -13.91 -18.66 1.02
CA PHE A 229 -13.73 -17.22 0.80
C PHE A 229 -12.89 -16.89 -0.44
N ALA A 230 -12.46 -17.89 -1.21
CA ALA A 230 -11.55 -17.74 -2.35
C ALA A 230 -11.95 -16.60 -3.33
N PRO A 231 -13.24 -16.32 -3.62
CA PRO A 231 -13.62 -15.22 -4.52
C PRO A 231 -13.12 -13.84 -4.13
N ILE A 232 -12.83 -13.60 -2.85
CA ILE A 232 -12.38 -12.30 -2.34
C ILE A 232 -10.95 -12.31 -1.84
N LEU A 233 -10.28 -13.47 -1.79
CA LEU A 233 -8.95 -13.60 -1.19
C LEU A 233 -7.83 -13.47 -2.24
N PRO A 234 -6.65 -12.96 -1.85
CA PRO A 234 -5.44 -13.09 -2.65
C PRO A 234 -5.06 -14.58 -2.80
N PRO A 235 -4.15 -14.91 -3.73
CA PRO A 235 -3.75 -16.29 -3.98
C PRO A 235 -3.37 -17.06 -2.70
N ARG A 236 -3.59 -18.36 -2.68
CA ARG A 236 -3.29 -19.23 -1.52
C ARG A 236 -1.84 -19.10 -1.04
N ALA A 237 -0.89 -18.85 -1.94
CA ALA A 237 0.50 -18.59 -1.61
C ALA A 237 0.70 -17.36 -0.70
N TYR A 238 -0.18 -16.35 -0.79
CA TYR A 238 -0.16 -15.19 0.11
C TYR A 238 -0.33 -15.63 1.57
N PHE A 239 -1.30 -16.49 1.83
CA PHE A 239 -1.54 -17.03 3.17
C PHE A 239 -0.44 -17.98 3.63
N ALA A 240 0.15 -18.77 2.74
CA ALA A 240 1.30 -19.59 3.08
C ALA A 240 2.49 -18.73 3.56
N ARG A 241 2.77 -17.59 2.89
CA ARG A 241 3.78 -16.63 3.37
C ARG A 241 3.37 -15.91 4.65
N LEU A 242 2.11 -15.54 4.80
CA LEU A 242 1.57 -14.90 6.00
C LEU A 242 1.72 -15.81 7.22
N LEU A 243 1.35 -17.10 7.10
CA LEU A 243 1.53 -18.11 8.15
C LEU A 243 3.01 -18.32 8.48
N ARG A 244 3.85 -18.44 7.45
CA ARG A 244 5.29 -18.54 7.65
C ARG A 244 5.84 -17.33 8.41
N PHE A 245 5.41 -16.10 8.07
CA PHE A 245 5.79 -14.89 8.80
C PHE A 245 5.41 -14.96 10.28
N TYR A 246 4.21 -15.46 10.62
CA TYR A 246 3.77 -15.58 12.00
C TYR A 246 4.51 -16.70 12.76
N HIS A 247 4.67 -17.87 12.17
CA HIS A 247 5.36 -19.00 12.79
C HIS A 247 6.87 -18.73 13.01
N GLU A 248 7.52 -18.05 12.07
CA GLU A 248 8.94 -17.69 12.18
C GLU A 248 9.16 -16.38 12.98
N GLY A 249 8.10 -15.63 13.27
CA GLY A 249 8.14 -14.34 13.99
C GLY A 249 8.83 -13.22 13.23
N LYS A 250 9.21 -13.44 11.97
CA LYS A 250 9.86 -12.46 11.10
C LYS A 250 9.78 -12.85 9.63
N ARG A 251 10.00 -11.86 8.76
CA ARG A 251 10.18 -12.10 7.33
C ARG A 251 11.51 -12.80 7.06
N THR A 252 11.49 -13.89 6.30
CA THR A 252 12.67 -14.66 5.88
C THR A 252 12.78 -14.79 4.37
N PHE A 253 11.81 -14.30 3.62
CA PHE A 253 11.72 -14.35 2.16
C PHE A 253 12.09 -13.00 1.54
N ARG A 254 12.58 -13.04 0.29
CA ARG A 254 12.99 -11.88 -0.50
C ARG A 254 11.85 -10.90 -0.74
N CYS A 255 12.19 -9.61 -0.82
CA CYS A 255 11.27 -8.54 -1.20
C CYS A 255 11.71 -7.95 -2.55
N HIS A 256 10.79 -7.91 -3.52
CA HIS A 256 11.02 -7.27 -4.80
C HIS A 256 10.38 -5.87 -4.90
N VAL A 257 9.64 -5.44 -3.87
CA VAL A 257 8.94 -4.14 -3.88
C VAL A 257 9.87 -2.95 -4.16
N PRO A 258 11.08 -2.83 -3.56
CA PRO A 258 11.97 -1.71 -3.84
C PRO A 258 12.48 -1.66 -5.30
N ARG A 259 12.41 -2.77 -6.02
CA ARG A 259 12.74 -2.86 -7.44
C ARG A 259 11.61 -2.32 -8.34
N LEU A 260 10.38 -2.32 -7.84
CA LEU A 260 9.17 -2.12 -8.62
C LEU A 260 8.43 -0.85 -8.27
N VAL A 261 8.46 -0.45 -7.00
CA VAL A 261 7.66 0.66 -6.48
C VAL A 261 8.54 1.59 -5.66
N ILE A 262 8.49 2.86 -6.00
CA ILE A 262 9.14 3.93 -5.26
C ILE A 262 8.07 4.74 -4.51
N SER A 263 8.42 5.34 -3.38
CA SER A 263 7.55 6.30 -2.73
C SER A 263 8.10 7.72 -2.85
N THR A 264 7.18 8.66 -3.06
CA THR A 264 7.46 10.10 -3.02
C THR A 264 6.52 10.77 -2.05
N PHE A 265 6.99 11.82 -1.41
CA PHE A 265 6.21 12.61 -0.47
C PHE A 265 5.81 13.96 -1.06
N SER A 266 4.79 14.58 -0.51
CA SER A 266 4.29 15.89 -0.97
C SER A 266 5.31 17.04 -0.81
N ASP A 267 6.37 16.83 -0.03
CA ASP A 267 7.53 17.72 0.10
C ASP A 267 8.68 17.37 -0.84
N GLY A 268 8.50 16.40 -1.72
CA GLY A 268 9.45 15.97 -2.73
C GLY A 268 10.47 14.92 -2.28
N VAL A 269 10.46 14.49 -1.02
CA VAL A 269 11.35 13.42 -0.55
C VAL A 269 11.05 12.12 -1.28
N VAL A 270 12.10 11.46 -1.76
CA VAL A 270 12.01 10.16 -2.46
C VAL A 270 12.53 9.06 -1.56
N THR A 271 11.76 7.99 -1.40
CA THR A 271 12.17 6.84 -0.60
C THR A 271 12.14 5.54 -1.42
N PRO A 272 13.05 4.60 -1.15
CA PRO A 272 13.23 3.39 -1.97
C PRO A 272 12.11 2.35 -1.79
N CYS A 273 11.21 2.57 -0.85
CA CYS A 273 10.18 1.60 -0.50
C CYS A 273 9.02 2.27 0.24
N PRO A 274 7.75 1.91 -0.04
CA PRO A 274 6.58 2.46 0.66
C PRO A 274 6.57 2.28 2.20
N ASN A 275 7.45 1.44 2.73
CA ASN A 275 7.54 1.15 4.17
C ASN A 275 8.83 1.65 4.83
N ILE A 276 9.71 2.29 4.07
CA ILE A 276 10.97 2.87 4.53
C ILE A 276 10.92 4.37 4.25
N TRP A 277 10.72 5.18 5.27
CA TRP A 277 10.48 6.61 5.15
C TRP A 277 11.71 7.48 5.48
N PHE A 278 12.88 6.89 5.45
CA PHE A 278 14.14 7.60 5.44
C PHE A 278 14.84 7.37 4.10
N SER A 279 15.62 8.34 3.65
CA SER A 279 16.18 8.34 2.30
C SER A 279 17.58 8.91 2.29
N ASP A 280 18.38 8.37 1.39
CA ASP A 280 19.68 8.90 0.97
C ASP A 280 19.64 9.34 -0.51
N MET A 281 18.45 9.45 -1.09
CA MET A 281 18.26 9.72 -2.52
C MET A 281 18.11 11.21 -2.85
N GLY A 282 17.66 12.01 -1.88
CA GLY A 282 17.43 13.45 -2.09
C GLY A 282 15.97 13.79 -2.36
N ASN A 283 15.73 14.90 -3.04
CA ASN A 283 14.41 15.48 -3.19
C ASN A 283 14.08 15.74 -4.67
N VAL A 284 12.92 15.31 -5.11
CA VAL A 284 12.46 15.48 -6.49
C VAL A 284 12.04 16.93 -6.81
N LEU A 285 11.91 17.78 -5.80
CA LEU A 285 11.60 19.20 -6.00
C LEU A 285 12.85 20.10 -6.13
N ASP A 286 14.05 19.55 -5.85
CA ASP A 286 15.31 20.28 -6.05
C ASP A 286 15.54 20.61 -7.55
N ASP A 287 16.38 21.61 -7.82
CA ASP A 287 16.70 22.00 -9.20
C ASP A 287 17.48 20.91 -9.94
N ASP A 288 18.27 20.10 -9.23
CA ASP A 288 19.05 18.97 -9.73
C ASP A 288 18.38 17.62 -9.45
N TYR A 289 17.05 17.58 -9.46
CA TYR A 289 16.26 16.39 -9.11
C TYR A 289 16.62 15.13 -9.91
N GLU A 290 17.11 15.29 -11.14
CA GLU A 290 17.57 14.17 -11.98
C GLU A 290 18.71 13.41 -11.30
N ALA A 291 19.65 14.11 -10.66
CA ALA A 291 20.73 13.49 -9.88
C ALA A 291 20.21 12.71 -8.68
N SER A 292 19.11 13.13 -8.08
CA SER A 292 18.40 12.38 -7.02
C SER A 292 17.76 11.12 -7.58
N LEU A 293 17.07 11.20 -8.71
CA LEU A 293 16.40 10.08 -9.36
C LEU A 293 17.37 9.07 -9.97
N GLU A 294 18.57 9.51 -10.40
CA GLU A 294 19.64 8.60 -10.83
C GLU A 294 20.15 7.65 -9.74
N LYS A 295 19.93 7.98 -8.47
CA LYS A 295 20.30 7.14 -7.31
C LYS A 295 19.38 5.94 -7.11
N VAL A 296 18.21 5.90 -7.76
CA VAL A 296 17.28 4.78 -7.68
C VAL A 296 17.98 3.48 -8.05
N GLY A 297 17.90 2.48 -7.19
CA GLY A 297 18.58 1.18 -7.33
C GLY A 297 20.10 1.18 -7.03
N LYS A 298 20.74 2.33 -6.78
CA LYS A 298 22.20 2.43 -6.69
C LYS A 298 22.75 2.71 -5.29
N THR A 299 21.95 3.27 -4.38
CA THR A 299 22.43 3.62 -3.03
C THR A 299 22.69 2.40 -2.16
N GLY A 300 23.49 2.55 -1.11
CA GLY A 300 23.74 1.47 -0.14
C GLY A 300 22.48 0.96 0.52
N LEU A 301 21.52 1.86 0.81
CA LEU A 301 20.20 1.51 1.34
C LEU A 301 19.42 0.64 0.33
N TYR A 302 19.38 1.04 -0.93
CA TYR A 302 18.73 0.25 -1.98
C TYR A 302 19.33 -1.16 -2.09
N GLN A 303 20.65 -1.28 -2.11
CA GLN A 303 21.32 -2.58 -2.19
C GLN A 303 21.00 -3.47 -1.00
N ALA A 304 20.88 -2.89 0.21
CA ALA A 304 20.47 -3.62 1.40
C ALA A 304 19.01 -4.09 1.32
N LEU A 305 18.12 -3.32 0.68
CA LEU A 305 16.72 -3.68 0.48
C LEU A 305 16.52 -4.75 -0.60
N LEU A 306 17.38 -4.77 -1.61
CA LEU A 306 17.34 -5.73 -2.72
C LEU A 306 18.04 -7.05 -2.40
N ASP A 307 18.70 -7.17 -1.24
CA ASP A 307 19.35 -8.42 -0.82
C ASP A 307 18.33 -9.58 -0.78
N PRO A 308 18.72 -10.79 -1.19
CA PRO A 308 17.87 -11.97 -1.11
C PRO A 308 17.33 -12.27 0.29
N LYS A 309 18.04 -11.85 1.32
CA LYS A 309 17.61 -11.98 2.72
C LYS A 309 17.40 -10.60 3.33
N PRO A 310 16.27 -10.38 4.04
CA PRO A 310 16.04 -9.11 4.73
C PRO A 310 17.19 -8.79 5.68
N ARG A 311 17.81 -7.60 5.53
CA ARG A 311 18.91 -7.14 6.37
C ARG A 311 18.49 -6.07 7.38
N LEU A 312 17.48 -5.28 7.04
CA LEU A 312 17.03 -4.19 7.90
C LEU A 312 16.01 -4.69 8.91
N ALA A 313 16.09 -4.20 10.14
CA ALA A 313 15.13 -4.54 11.19
C ALA A 313 13.69 -4.22 10.77
N ALA A 314 13.46 -3.12 10.06
CA ALA A 314 12.15 -2.76 9.51
C ALA A 314 11.62 -3.80 8.51
N CYS A 315 12.51 -4.44 7.73
CA CYS A 315 12.13 -5.49 6.79
C CYS A 315 11.74 -6.79 7.50
N HIS A 316 12.36 -7.10 8.65
CA HIS A 316 12.01 -8.30 9.41
C HIS A 316 10.56 -8.29 9.90
N GLY A 317 10.02 -7.14 10.27
CA GLY A 317 8.63 -6.98 10.70
C GLY A 317 7.65 -6.62 9.57
N CYS A 318 8.08 -6.70 8.31
CA CYS A 318 7.29 -6.22 7.17
C CYS A 318 6.68 -7.38 6.37
N PHE A 319 5.37 -7.37 6.24
CA PHE A 319 4.58 -8.14 5.28
C PHE A 319 3.41 -7.26 4.84
N THR A 320 3.16 -7.14 3.55
CA THR A 320 2.16 -6.23 2.98
C THR A 320 1.48 -6.84 1.77
N PRO A 321 0.34 -6.31 1.31
CA PRO A 321 -0.27 -6.73 0.04
C PRO A 321 0.66 -6.62 -1.17
N TRP A 322 1.65 -5.71 -1.16
CA TRP A 322 2.70 -5.64 -2.17
C TRP A 322 3.55 -6.93 -2.27
N ASP A 323 3.51 -7.81 -1.27
CA ASP A 323 4.22 -9.08 -1.31
C ASP A 323 3.71 -10.04 -2.39
N THR A 324 2.51 -9.83 -2.92
CA THR A 324 2.02 -10.56 -4.11
C THR A 324 2.94 -10.36 -5.32
N LEU A 325 3.51 -9.15 -5.50
CA LEU A 325 4.55 -8.93 -6.51
C LEU A 325 5.79 -9.78 -6.26
N SER A 326 6.26 -9.83 -4.99
CA SER A 326 7.41 -10.65 -4.64
C SER A 326 7.15 -12.14 -4.87
N MET A 327 5.93 -12.62 -4.61
CA MET A 327 5.53 -14.02 -4.88
C MET A 327 5.55 -14.33 -6.37
N TYR A 328 5.06 -13.40 -7.20
CA TYR A 328 5.12 -13.57 -8.64
C TYR A 328 6.56 -13.62 -9.16
N PHE A 329 7.45 -12.75 -8.68
CA PHE A 329 8.86 -12.74 -9.05
C PHE A 329 9.58 -14.05 -8.64
N GLU A 330 9.24 -14.62 -7.48
CA GLU A 330 9.80 -15.88 -6.97
C GLU A 330 9.08 -17.15 -7.51
N ASP A 331 8.23 -17.01 -8.53
CA ASP A 331 7.45 -18.12 -9.14
C ASP A 331 6.48 -18.85 -8.19
N GLU A 332 6.08 -18.24 -7.08
CA GLU A 332 5.11 -18.82 -6.14
C GLU A 332 3.66 -18.64 -6.59
N ILE A 333 3.40 -17.64 -7.44
CA ILE A 333 2.11 -17.42 -8.09
C ILE A 333 2.31 -17.14 -9.59
N THR A 334 1.28 -17.41 -10.36
CA THR A 334 1.22 -17.10 -11.79
C THR A 334 0.91 -15.62 -12.02
N LEU A 335 1.11 -15.16 -13.27
CA LEU A 335 0.69 -13.83 -13.68
C LEU A 335 -0.82 -13.63 -13.59
N ASP A 336 -1.61 -14.66 -13.88
CA ASP A 336 -3.08 -14.62 -13.79
C ASP A 336 -3.53 -14.46 -12.33
N GLU A 337 -2.91 -15.18 -11.40
CA GLU A 337 -3.19 -15.03 -9.97
C GLU A 337 -2.81 -13.64 -9.44
N LEU A 338 -1.67 -13.07 -9.87
CA LEU A 338 -1.31 -11.70 -9.51
C LEU A 338 -2.35 -10.71 -10.05
N CYS A 339 -2.72 -10.86 -11.32
CA CYS A 339 -3.62 -9.94 -12.02
C CYS A 339 -5.11 -10.18 -11.71
N ALA A 340 -5.45 -11.13 -10.84
CA ALA A 340 -6.77 -11.21 -10.24
C ALA A 340 -7.07 -10.01 -9.31
N ALA A 341 -6.03 -9.41 -8.72
CA ALA A 341 -6.18 -8.18 -7.95
C ALA A 341 -6.41 -6.98 -8.90
N PRO A 342 -7.40 -6.11 -8.62
CA PRO A 342 -7.76 -4.98 -9.47
C PRO A 342 -6.59 -4.04 -9.81
N THR A 343 -5.68 -3.82 -8.87
CA THR A 343 -4.49 -2.98 -9.06
C THR A 343 -3.58 -3.50 -10.19
N TYR A 344 -3.53 -4.81 -10.44
CA TYR A 344 -2.65 -5.41 -11.46
C TYR A 344 -3.41 -5.90 -12.71
N ALA A 345 -4.73 -5.82 -12.73
CA ALA A 345 -5.57 -6.31 -13.81
C ALA A 345 -5.39 -5.58 -15.16
N PRO A 346 -5.13 -4.25 -15.23
CA PRO A 346 -5.00 -3.55 -16.51
C PRO A 346 -3.88 -4.13 -17.38
N GLU A 347 -4.17 -4.32 -18.67
CA GLU A 347 -3.24 -4.95 -19.62
C GLU A 347 -1.85 -4.29 -19.72
N PRO A 348 -1.70 -2.95 -19.66
CA PRO A 348 -0.37 -2.32 -19.61
C PRO A 348 0.43 -2.70 -18.36
N ILE A 349 -0.24 -2.79 -17.19
CA ILE A 349 0.37 -3.24 -15.93
C ILE A 349 0.82 -4.69 -16.05
N ARG A 350 -0.06 -5.56 -16.54
CA ARG A 350 0.20 -6.99 -16.74
C ARG A 350 1.43 -7.23 -17.63
N LYS A 351 1.50 -6.55 -18.78
CA LYS A 351 2.65 -6.64 -19.69
C LYS A 351 3.95 -6.15 -19.07
N LEU A 352 3.87 -5.03 -18.36
CA LEU A 352 5.05 -4.45 -17.72
C LEU A 352 5.59 -5.37 -16.62
N VAL A 353 4.74 -5.87 -15.74
CA VAL A 353 5.17 -6.77 -14.64
C VAL A 353 5.82 -8.05 -15.18
N ALA A 354 5.24 -8.64 -16.25
CA ALA A 354 5.83 -9.82 -16.91
C ALA A 354 7.23 -9.52 -17.45
N ARG A 355 7.39 -8.40 -18.17
CA ARG A 355 8.69 -7.97 -18.70
C ARG A 355 9.71 -7.69 -17.60
N LEU A 356 9.33 -6.96 -16.54
CA LEU A 356 10.22 -6.66 -15.42
C LEU A 356 10.73 -7.93 -14.72
N LYS A 357 9.91 -8.96 -14.63
CA LYS A 357 10.33 -10.28 -14.10
C LYS A 357 11.33 -10.97 -15.04
N GLU A 358 11.09 -10.96 -16.34
CA GLU A 358 12.03 -11.52 -17.33
C GLU A 358 13.38 -10.80 -17.28
N ASP A 359 13.39 -9.48 -17.26
CA ASP A 359 14.60 -8.67 -17.17
C ASP A 359 15.37 -8.98 -15.87
N TRP A 360 14.68 -9.09 -14.75
CA TRP A 360 15.30 -9.47 -13.49
C TRP A 360 15.92 -10.87 -13.54
N LYS A 361 15.24 -11.86 -14.09
CA LYS A 361 15.80 -13.23 -14.24
C LYS A 361 17.07 -13.24 -15.10
N LEU A 362 17.10 -12.44 -16.15
CA LEU A 362 18.29 -12.28 -16.99
C LEU A 362 19.46 -11.63 -16.24
N GLU A 363 19.18 -10.62 -15.40
CA GLU A 363 20.20 -9.98 -14.54
C GLU A 363 20.80 -10.98 -13.53
N GLU A 364 19.95 -11.74 -12.83
CA GLU A 364 20.39 -12.78 -11.88
C GLU A 364 21.26 -13.86 -12.55
N ALA A 365 20.85 -14.32 -13.73
CA ALA A 365 21.62 -15.31 -14.48
C ALA A 365 23.00 -14.79 -14.90
N ARG A 366 23.09 -13.52 -15.31
CA ARG A 366 24.37 -12.86 -15.63
C ARG A 366 25.27 -12.67 -14.42
N ALA A 367 24.69 -12.33 -13.25
CA ALA A 367 25.43 -12.20 -12.00
C ALA A 367 26.02 -13.56 -11.57
N ALA A 368 25.23 -14.61 -11.57
CA ALA A 368 25.67 -15.96 -11.24
C ALA A 368 26.81 -16.47 -12.17
N SER A 369 26.73 -16.14 -13.46
CA SER A 369 27.77 -16.51 -14.44
C SER A 369 29.11 -15.78 -14.19
N ARG A 370 29.09 -14.54 -13.71
CA ARG A 370 30.31 -13.77 -13.38
C ARG A 370 30.99 -14.32 -12.14
N ASP A 371 30.23 -14.70 -11.12
CA ASP A 371 30.79 -15.30 -9.90
C ASP A 371 31.44 -16.66 -10.17
N THR A 372 30.92 -17.43 -11.12
CA THR A 372 31.48 -18.72 -11.53
C THR A 372 32.80 -18.56 -12.33
N LEU A 373 33.02 -17.43 -13.03
CA LEU A 373 34.22 -17.16 -13.76
C LEU A 373 35.34 -16.50 -12.94
N ALA A 374 35.01 -16.03 -11.73
CA ALA A 374 35.92 -15.38 -10.79
C ALA A 374 36.58 -16.35 -9.79
N VAL A 375 36.24 -17.64 -9.82
CA VAL A 375 36.83 -18.75 -9.05
C VAL A 375 37.76 -19.55 -9.93
#